data_f3adc61d3749ab841275bfd612ad28cd
#
_entry.id   f3adc61d3749ab841275bfd612ad28cd
#
_cell.length_a   1.000
_cell.length_b   1.000
_cell.length_c   1.000
_cell.angle_alpha   90.00
_cell.angle_beta   90.00
_cell.angle_gamma   90.00
#
_symmetry.space_group_name_H-M   'P 1'
#
loop_
_entity.id
_entity.type
_entity.pdbx_description
1 polymer ?
#
loop_
_entity_poly.entity_id
_entity_poly.type
_entity_poly.pdbx_seq_one_letter_code
_entity_poly.pdbx_strand_id
1 'polypeptide(L)'
;MKRTILIILMASLVFTCAGCSDNKESKGRGAAAESQGTEAAGTLAAKWPTKDWSTSTPEKQGLDERQLARTHTRIKENYPNVYSLLVIRNGFLVFEEYYNGAGKNSYNQVYSVTKSVMSALTGIAIREKLVAGTGQKAAELIPEYFDPVDNTKKRDITIENVLTMTGGLESIDNNYNGYFSSSDWLRYALDKPLTDQLGSKFVYNTGLTQILSAVISEKSGMKTKEFADKYLFKPLNIEVKRWDMDPAGCYGGGTGLYLTARDMAKFGYLYLNEGNWDGSQLIPEEWAAASITRKIEAGEGVDYGYLFWISDMENKTARKTYHTYRADGAGGQKIVVIPEANMVIVVTANINARSRDGADTQRLIEDYVIQAIK
;
A
#
# COMPACT_ATOMS: atom_id res chain seq x y z
N MET A 1 47.02 -28.66 14.20
CA MET A 1 48.19 -28.20 13.41
C MET A 1 47.90 -26.88 12.79
N LYS A 2 48.69 -25.87 13.18
CA LYS A 2 49.09 -24.56 12.52
C LYS A 2 48.06 -23.87 11.63
N ARG A 3 47.45 -22.79 12.12
CA ARG A 3 47.74 -21.32 12.09
C ARG A 3 48.35 -20.84 10.76
N THR A 4 47.66 -19.90 10.07
CA THR A 4 48.32 -18.72 9.51
C THR A 4 47.31 -17.56 9.43
N ILE A 5 47.62 -16.51 10.17
CA ILE A 5 47.03 -15.17 10.18
C ILE A 5 47.77 -14.38 9.11
N LEU A 6 47.08 -13.63 8.26
CA LEU A 6 47.71 -12.63 7.43
C LEU A 6 47.09 -11.25 7.71
N ILE A 7 47.88 -10.43 8.37
CA ILE A 7 47.70 -8.98 8.62
C ILE A 7 48.32 -8.26 7.42
N ILE A 8 47.65 -7.34 6.77
CA ILE A 8 48.25 -6.35 5.88
C ILE A 8 47.92 -4.95 6.37
N LEU A 9 49.03 -4.19 6.57
CA LEU A 9 49.13 -2.87 7.13
C LEU A 9 48.64 -1.77 6.17
N MET A 10 48.17 -0.68 6.80
CA MET A 10 47.99 0.67 6.23
C MET A 10 49.26 1.26 5.61
N ALA A 11 49.09 2.06 4.61
CA ALA A 11 50.02 3.13 4.29
C ALA A 11 49.26 4.39 3.86
N SER A 12 49.35 5.39 4.73
CA SER A 12 48.89 6.76 4.52
C SER A 12 49.91 7.49 3.63
N LEU A 13 49.46 8.25 2.64
CA LEU A 13 50.30 9.27 2.00
C LEU A 13 49.58 10.62 2.02
N VAL A 14 50.14 11.51 2.81
CA VAL A 14 49.87 12.96 2.86
C VAL A 14 50.75 13.62 1.80
N PHE A 15 50.19 14.45 0.93
CA PHE A 15 50.95 15.44 0.14
C PHE A 15 50.35 16.82 0.35
N THR A 16 51.09 17.62 1.09
CA THR A 16 51.02 19.08 1.11
C THR A 16 51.97 19.66 0.09
N CYS A 17 51.52 20.63 -0.71
CA CYS A 17 52.42 21.70 -1.20
C CYS A 17 51.60 22.97 -1.47
N ALA A 18 52.05 24.00 -0.80
CA ALA A 18 51.68 25.40 -1.00
C ALA A 18 52.57 26.03 -2.06
N GLY A 19 52.12 27.11 -2.70
CA GLY A 19 52.96 27.94 -3.55
C GLY A 19 52.18 29.09 -4.19
N CYS A 20 52.52 30.31 -3.79
CA CYS A 20 51.93 31.62 -4.07
C CYS A 20 52.16 32.17 -5.49
N SER A 21 51.24 33.09 -5.86
CA SER A 21 51.39 34.43 -6.52
C SER A 21 52.03 34.51 -7.91
N ASP A 22 51.42 35.18 -8.88
CA ASP A 22 51.46 36.63 -9.08
C ASP A 22 50.57 37.10 -10.25
N ASN A 23 50.13 38.34 -10.13
CA ASN A 23 49.38 39.21 -11.03
C ASN A 23 49.99 39.40 -12.42
N LYS A 24 49.11 39.51 -13.44
CA LYS A 24 49.19 40.63 -14.44
C LYS A 24 47.89 40.78 -15.24
N GLU A 25 47.34 41.98 -15.18
CA GLU A 25 46.27 42.48 -16.02
C GLU A 25 46.67 42.54 -17.52
N SER A 26 45.68 42.16 -18.39
CA SER A 26 45.63 42.76 -19.72
C SER A 26 44.18 42.86 -20.19
N LYS A 27 43.78 44.10 -20.47
CA LYS A 27 42.50 44.48 -21.10
C LYS A 27 42.43 44.00 -22.54
N GLY A 28 41.30 43.32 -22.89
CA GLY A 28 40.94 43.06 -24.28
C GLY A 28 39.42 43.00 -24.42
N ARG A 29 38.84 43.97 -25.13
CA ARG A 29 37.44 44.03 -25.55
C ARG A 29 37.13 42.89 -26.54
N GLY A 30 35.94 42.30 -26.43
CA GLY A 30 35.42 41.51 -27.53
C GLY A 30 34.16 40.74 -27.18
N ALA A 31 33.03 41.23 -27.68
CA ALA A 31 31.80 40.54 -28.07
C ALA A 31 31.08 39.65 -27.05
N ALA A 32 29.92 40.13 -26.64
CA ALA A 32 28.87 39.34 -26.00
C ALA A 32 28.37 38.28 -26.98
N ALA A 33 28.60 37.00 -26.64
CA ALA A 33 27.84 35.88 -27.17
C ALA A 33 26.80 35.51 -26.11
N GLU A 34 25.54 35.76 -26.41
CA GLU A 34 24.40 35.23 -25.64
C GLU A 34 24.50 33.70 -25.67
N SER A 35 24.96 33.11 -24.59
CA SER A 35 24.75 31.69 -24.32
C SER A 35 23.32 31.51 -23.91
N GLN A 36 22.47 30.99 -24.80
CA GLN A 36 21.24 30.37 -24.46
C GLN A 36 21.56 29.25 -23.46
N GLY A 37 21.36 29.54 -22.18
CA GLY A 37 21.39 28.54 -21.12
C GLY A 37 20.25 27.57 -21.38
N THR A 38 20.56 26.37 -21.77
CA THR A 38 19.67 25.22 -21.60
C THR A 38 19.42 25.11 -20.10
N GLU A 39 18.21 25.54 -19.68
CA GLU A 39 17.69 25.20 -18.34
C GLU A 39 17.73 23.68 -18.23
N ALA A 40 18.71 23.16 -17.49
CA ALA A 40 18.65 21.81 -16.99
C ALA A 40 17.31 21.64 -16.26
N ALA A 41 16.51 20.71 -16.71
CA ALA A 41 15.27 20.34 -16.05
C ALA A 41 15.60 20.01 -14.59
N GLY A 42 15.42 20.98 -13.72
CA GLY A 42 15.58 20.81 -12.29
C GLY A 42 14.60 19.70 -11.86
N THR A 43 15.14 18.62 -11.35
CA THR A 43 14.39 17.57 -10.67
C THR A 43 13.61 18.25 -9.55
N LEU A 44 12.32 18.52 -9.78
CA LEU A 44 11.44 19.01 -8.73
C LEU A 44 11.45 17.97 -7.62
N ALA A 45 12.05 18.31 -6.48
CA ALA A 45 12.02 17.47 -5.30
C ALA A 45 10.54 17.17 -5.00
N ALA A 46 10.21 15.88 -4.83
CA ALA A 46 8.88 15.44 -4.49
C ALA A 46 8.42 16.18 -3.23
N LYS A 47 7.32 16.95 -3.35
CA LYS A 47 6.72 17.59 -2.20
C LYS A 47 5.81 16.58 -1.52
N TRP A 48 6.14 16.25 -0.29
CA TRP A 48 5.31 15.37 0.53
C TRP A 48 3.93 16.00 0.76
N PRO A 49 2.84 15.27 0.56
CA PRO A 49 1.48 15.78 0.77
C PRO A 49 1.10 15.80 2.26
N THR A 50 1.99 16.36 3.10
CA THR A 50 1.80 16.45 4.55
C THR A 50 0.60 17.32 4.92
N LYS A 51 0.33 18.39 4.15
CA LYS A 51 -0.87 19.24 4.32
C LYS A 51 -1.89 18.99 3.21
N ASP A 52 -1.43 19.06 1.97
CA ASP A 52 -2.25 18.81 0.78
C ASP A 52 -1.34 18.39 -0.39
N TRP A 53 -1.93 17.78 -1.41
CA TRP A 53 -1.23 17.37 -2.62
C TRP A 53 -0.80 18.59 -3.44
N SER A 54 0.46 18.62 -3.87
CA SER A 54 0.88 19.50 -4.96
C SER A 54 0.32 18.97 -6.27
N THR A 55 -0.17 19.87 -7.13
CA THR A 55 -0.76 19.51 -8.42
C THR A 55 0.20 19.78 -9.57
N SER A 56 0.05 19.06 -10.67
CA SER A 56 0.77 19.27 -11.93
C SER A 56 -0.14 18.87 -13.10
N THR A 57 0.22 19.27 -14.32
CA THR A 57 -0.48 18.75 -15.50
C THR A 57 0.02 17.35 -15.85
N PRO A 58 -0.84 16.49 -16.46
CA PRO A 58 -0.44 15.17 -16.89
C PRO A 58 0.81 15.18 -17.79
N GLU A 59 0.86 16.09 -18.77
CA GLU A 59 1.98 16.20 -19.71
C GLU A 59 3.32 16.48 -19.03
N LYS A 60 3.34 17.41 -18.06
CA LYS A 60 4.57 17.73 -17.31
C LYS A 60 5.08 16.54 -16.52
N GLN A 61 4.21 15.58 -16.23
CA GLN A 61 4.55 14.37 -15.50
C GLN A 61 4.62 13.11 -16.39
N GLY A 62 4.70 13.29 -17.71
CA GLY A 62 4.90 12.19 -18.65
C GLY A 62 3.65 11.30 -18.87
N LEU A 63 2.46 11.88 -18.73
CA LEU A 63 1.20 11.23 -19.03
C LEU A 63 0.51 11.88 -20.23
N ASP A 64 -0.25 11.10 -20.98
CA ASP A 64 -1.10 11.57 -22.06
C ASP A 64 -2.42 12.12 -21.50
N GLU A 65 -2.58 13.45 -21.52
CA GLU A 65 -3.79 14.14 -21.06
C GLU A 65 -5.02 13.73 -21.86
N ARG A 66 -4.88 13.50 -23.15
CA ARG A 66 -6.01 13.08 -24.00
C ARG A 66 -6.51 11.69 -23.60
N GLN A 67 -5.59 10.79 -23.23
CA GLN A 67 -5.96 9.47 -22.75
C GLN A 67 -6.67 9.54 -21.39
N LEU A 68 -6.22 10.40 -20.48
CA LEU A 68 -6.93 10.64 -19.21
C LEU A 68 -8.30 11.29 -19.43
N ALA A 69 -8.44 12.22 -20.39
CA ALA A 69 -9.72 12.79 -20.77
C ALA A 69 -10.69 11.73 -21.33
N ARG A 70 -10.18 10.77 -22.13
CA ARG A 70 -10.97 9.62 -22.57
C ARG A 70 -11.41 8.74 -21.41
N THR A 71 -10.51 8.52 -20.42
CA THR A 71 -10.84 7.79 -19.18
C THR A 71 -11.99 8.47 -18.44
N HIS A 72 -11.94 9.80 -18.28
CA HIS A 72 -13.02 10.58 -17.67
C HIS A 72 -14.36 10.38 -18.40
N THR A 73 -14.37 10.52 -19.73
CA THR A 73 -15.57 10.29 -20.55
C THR A 73 -16.09 8.87 -20.37
N ARG A 74 -15.19 7.88 -20.43
CA ARG A 74 -15.56 6.46 -20.26
C ARG A 74 -16.20 6.18 -18.90
N ILE A 75 -15.68 6.79 -17.82
CA ILE A 75 -16.27 6.65 -16.48
C ILE A 75 -17.71 7.19 -16.48
N LYS A 76 -17.94 8.38 -17.00
CA LYS A 76 -19.26 9.00 -17.02
C LYS A 76 -20.29 8.18 -17.82
N GLU A 77 -19.86 7.56 -18.89
CA GLU A 77 -20.74 6.79 -19.77
C GLU A 77 -21.02 5.38 -19.26
N ASN A 78 -20.00 4.69 -18.71
CA ASN A 78 -20.06 3.25 -18.49
C ASN A 78 -19.86 2.79 -17.06
N TYR A 79 -19.34 3.66 -16.15
CA TYR A 79 -19.04 3.29 -14.78
C TYR A 79 -19.86 4.08 -13.74
N PRO A 80 -21.19 3.91 -13.68
CA PRO A 80 -22.03 4.61 -12.70
C PRO A 80 -21.73 4.21 -11.26
N ASN A 81 -20.93 3.17 -11.05
CA ASN A 81 -20.45 2.73 -9.75
C ASN A 81 -19.22 3.53 -9.27
N VAL A 82 -18.45 4.18 -10.14
CA VAL A 82 -17.24 4.91 -9.74
C VAL A 82 -17.60 6.22 -9.03
N TYR A 83 -17.00 6.47 -7.87
CA TYR A 83 -17.11 7.71 -7.12
C TYR A 83 -15.93 8.64 -7.31
N SER A 84 -14.74 8.11 -7.49
CA SER A 84 -13.55 8.92 -7.74
C SER A 84 -12.48 8.16 -8.53
N LEU A 85 -11.68 8.90 -9.27
CA LEU A 85 -10.41 8.46 -9.85
C LEU A 85 -9.36 9.52 -9.56
N LEU A 86 -8.28 9.12 -8.88
CA LEU A 86 -7.10 9.96 -8.63
C LEU A 86 -5.87 9.30 -9.24
N VAL A 87 -5.01 10.11 -9.84
CA VAL A 87 -3.69 9.67 -10.33
C VAL A 87 -2.62 10.57 -9.74
N ILE A 88 -1.68 9.95 -9.03
CA ILE A 88 -0.48 10.58 -8.50
C ILE A 88 0.70 10.12 -9.34
N ARG A 89 1.52 11.06 -9.79
CA ARG A 89 2.72 10.78 -10.58
C ARG A 89 3.86 11.66 -10.09
N ASN A 90 5.03 11.06 -9.80
CA ASN A 90 6.21 11.78 -9.30
C ASN A 90 5.91 12.67 -8.06
N GLY A 91 4.99 12.23 -7.20
CA GLY A 91 4.56 12.99 -6.02
C GLY A 91 3.55 14.10 -6.28
N PHE A 92 3.10 14.29 -7.53
CA PHE A 92 2.07 15.26 -7.88
C PHE A 92 0.73 14.59 -8.13
N LEU A 93 -0.35 15.20 -7.65
CA LEU A 93 -1.71 14.88 -8.05
C LEU A 93 -1.94 15.46 -9.45
N VAL A 94 -1.98 14.59 -10.45
CA VAL A 94 -2.04 14.98 -11.88
C VAL A 94 -3.42 14.79 -12.49
N PHE A 95 -4.26 13.98 -11.85
CA PHE A 95 -5.65 13.78 -12.23
C PHE A 95 -6.49 13.52 -10.98
N GLU A 96 -7.58 14.25 -10.85
CA GLU A 96 -8.50 14.12 -9.71
C GLU A 96 -9.91 14.44 -10.16
N GLU A 97 -10.74 13.42 -10.24
CA GLU A 97 -12.13 13.54 -10.66
C GLU A 97 -13.07 12.79 -9.73
N TYR A 98 -14.22 13.37 -9.52
CA TYR A 98 -15.28 12.85 -8.66
C TYR A 98 -16.58 12.70 -9.46
N TYR A 99 -17.33 11.64 -9.17
CA TYR A 99 -18.53 11.24 -9.92
C TYR A 99 -19.67 10.90 -8.95
N ASN A 100 -20.90 10.89 -9.49
CA ASN A 100 -22.08 10.38 -8.78
C ASN A 100 -22.31 11.03 -7.42
N GLY A 101 -22.09 12.35 -7.32
CA GLY A 101 -22.29 13.13 -6.10
C GLY A 101 -21.17 13.02 -5.05
N ALA A 102 -20.11 12.25 -5.33
CA ALA A 102 -18.94 12.25 -4.47
C ALA A 102 -18.09 13.52 -4.64
N GLY A 103 -17.22 13.78 -3.69
CA GLY A 103 -16.30 14.89 -3.70
C GLY A 103 -15.06 14.60 -2.84
N LYS A 104 -14.14 15.57 -2.79
CA LYS A 104 -12.84 15.48 -2.09
C LYS A 104 -12.95 14.96 -0.65
N ASN A 105 -14.03 15.32 0.06
CA ASN A 105 -14.25 15.00 1.46
C ASN A 105 -15.20 13.81 1.67
N SER A 106 -15.55 13.09 0.60
CA SER A 106 -16.40 11.90 0.71
C SER A 106 -15.62 10.74 1.30
N TYR A 107 -16.07 10.25 2.45
CA TYR A 107 -15.56 9.04 3.08
C TYR A 107 -16.27 7.83 2.49
N ASN A 108 -15.49 6.89 1.99
CA ASN A 108 -15.99 5.64 1.44
C ASN A 108 -15.53 4.49 2.33
N GLN A 109 -16.40 3.50 2.54
CA GLN A 109 -15.94 2.24 3.10
C GLN A 109 -14.96 1.61 2.11
N VAL A 110 -13.72 1.39 2.55
CA VAL A 110 -12.67 0.87 1.65
C VAL A 110 -12.63 -0.65 1.60
N TYR A 111 -13.56 -1.32 2.33
CA TYR A 111 -13.68 -2.78 2.39
C TYR A 111 -12.32 -3.44 2.64
N SER A 112 -11.92 -4.38 1.79
CA SER A 112 -10.68 -5.17 1.98
C SER A 112 -9.38 -4.40 1.77
N VAL A 113 -9.39 -3.14 1.31
CA VAL A 113 -8.21 -2.27 1.42
C VAL A 113 -7.76 -2.15 2.89
N THR A 114 -8.68 -2.32 3.85
CA THR A 114 -8.39 -2.44 5.29
C THR A 114 -7.30 -3.47 5.58
N LYS A 115 -7.26 -4.59 4.85
CA LYS A 115 -6.26 -5.65 5.03
C LYS A 115 -4.83 -5.16 4.77
N SER A 116 -4.63 -4.38 3.72
CA SER A 116 -3.31 -3.80 3.43
C SER A 116 -2.89 -2.77 4.48
N VAL A 117 -3.85 -2.04 5.06
CA VAL A 117 -3.59 -1.21 6.25
C VAL A 117 -3.19 -2.08 7.45
N MET A 118 -3.86 -3.21 7.69
CA MET A 118 -3.48 -4.14 8.75
C MET A 118 -2.10 -4.76 8.53
N SER A 119 -1.68 -4.99 7.29
CA SER A 119 -0.29 -5.37 6.98
C SER A 119 0.69 -4.30 7.48
N ALA A 120 0.47 -3.04 7.13
CA ALA A 120 1.30 -1.93 7.60
C ALA A 120 1.36 -1.87 9.13
N LEU A 121 0.22 -1.99 9.80
CA LEU A 121 0.14 -1.98 11.26
C LEU A 121 0.85 -3.18 11.90
N THR A 122 0.85 -4.34 11.24
CA THR A 122 1.59 -5.53 11.71
C THR A 122 3.10 -5.28 11.62
N GLY A 123 3.60 -4.69 10.54
CA GLY A 123 5.00 -4.29 10.43
C GLY A 123 5.43 -3.28 11.48
N ILE A 124 4.54 -2.32 11.78
CA ILE A 124 4.75 -1.36 12.86
C ILE A 124 4.76 -2.08 14.23
N ALA A 125 3.85 -3.04 14.47
CA ALA A 125 3.81 -3.80 15.71
C ALA A 125 5.10 -4.64 15.92
N ILE A 126 5.68 -5.16 14.86
CA ILE A 126 6.99 -5.84 14.92
C ILE A 126 8.10 -4.85 15.25
N ARG A 127 8.13 -3.68 14.62
CA ARG A 127 9.09 -2.59 14.94
C ARG A 127 8.98 -2.17 16.41
N GLU A 128 7.78 -2.04 16.93
CA GLU A 128 7.51 -1.70 18.33
C GLU A 128 7.74 -2.88 19.29
N LYS A 129 8.21 -4.05 18.79
CA LYS A 129 8.48 -5.28 19.56
C LYS A 129 7.27 -5.86 20.27
N LEU A 130 6.08 -5.60 19.76
CA LEU A 130 4.81 -6.16 20.24
C LEU A 130 4.57 -7.58 19.68
N VAL A 131 5.14 -7.85 18.51
CA VAL A 131 5.16 -9.14 17.81
C VAL A 131 6.62 -9.44 17.47
N ALA A 132 7.09 -10.65 17.74
CA ALA A 132 8.49 -11.02 17.52
C ALA A 132 8.86 -11.18 16.04
N GLY A 133 7.85 -11.47 15.18
CA GLY A 133 8.02 -11.66 13.75
C GLY A 133 6.88 -12.48 13.14
N THR A 134 6.92 -12.69 11.83
CA THR A 134 5.84 -13.38 11.10
C THR A 134 5.69 -14.84 11.48
N GLY A 135 6.76 -15.51 11.92
CA GLY A 135 6.73 -16.89 12.39
C GLY A 135 6.10 -17.09 13.78
N GLN A 136 5.78 -16.02 14.51
CA GLN A 136 5.16 -16.14 15.82
C GLN A 136 3.72 -16.67 15.69
N LYS A 137 3.35 -17.61 16.56
CA LYS A 137 2.01 -18.19 16.58
C LYS A 137 1.00 -17.19 17.17
N ALA A 138 -0.15 -17.06 16.55
CA ALA A 138 -1.23 -16.21 17.05
C ALA A 138 -1.69 -16.65 18.46
N ALA A 139 -1.69 -17.96 18.73
CA ALA A 139 -2.04 -18.52 20.03
C ALA A 139 -1.11 -18.09 21.19
N GLU A 140 0.14 -17.69 20.89
CA GLU A 140 1.06 -17.13 21.89
C GLU A 140 0.75 -15.67 22.22
N LEU A 141 0.11 -14.98 21.29
CA LEU A 141 -0.20 -13.55 21.38
C LEU A 141 -1.59 -13.29 21.98
N ILE A 142 -2.57 -14.15 21.67
CA ILE A 142 -3.96 -14.05 22.13
C ILE A 142 -4.49 -15.43 22.57
N PRO A 143 -3.88 -16.07 23.62
CA PRO A 143 -4.18 -17.43 24.02
C PRO A 143 -5.66 -17.65 24.35
N GLU A 144 -6.35 -16.67 24.94
CA GLU A 144 -7.76 -16.72 25.32
C GLU A 144 -8.71 -17.03 24.16
N TYR A 145 -8.31 -16.73 22.92
CA TYR A 145 -9.06 -17.08 21.73
C TYR A 145 -8.78 -18.50 21.24
N PHE A 146 -7.61 -19.04 21.52
CA PHE A 146 -7.18 -20.35 21.05
C PHE A 146 -7.34 -21.49 22.07
N ASP A 147 -7.45 -21.18 23.37
CA ASP A 147 -7.62 -22.19 24.42
C ASP A 147 -8.90 -22.99 24.28
N PRO A 148 -10.06 -22.39 23.91
CA PRO A 148 -11.31 -23.13 23.74
C PRO A 148 -11.50 -23.81 22.38
N VAL A 149 -10.56 -23.70 21.43
CA VAL A 149 -10.76 -24.31 20.09
C VAL A 149 -10.57 -25.83 20.12
N ASP A 150 -11.51 -26.55 19.51
CA ASP A 150 -11.51 -28.03 19.50
C ASP A 150 -10.31 -28.63 18.76
N ASN A 151 -9.88 -27.98 17.66
CA ASN A 151 -8.77 -28.45 16.84
C ASN A 151 -7.46 -27.78 17.27
N THR A 152 -6.63 -28.50 18.01
CA THR A 152 -5.33 -28.01 18.51
C THR A 152 -4.37 -27.54 17.43
N LYS A 153 -4.49 -28.01 16.17
CA LYS A 153 -3.68 -27.54 15.05
C LYS A 153 -3.93 -26.08 14.70
N LYS A 154 -5.08 -25.50 15.05
CA LYS A 154 -5.34 -24.07 14.87
C LYS A 154 -4.39 -23.21 15.70
N ARG A 155 -3.85 -23.74 16.80
CA ARG A 155 -2.85 -23.06 17.65
C ARG A 155 -1.52 -22.85 16.94
N ASP A 156 -1.27 -23.57 15.83
CA ASP A 156 -0.07 -23.43 15.02
C ASP A 156 -0.19 -22.35 13.93
N ILE A 157 -1.34 -21.67 13.82
CA ILE A 157 -1.52 -20.55 12.90
C ILE A 157 -0.54 -19.44 13.28
N THR A 158 0.37 -19.10 12.37
CA THR A 158 1.35 -18.01 12.53
C THR A 158 0.82 -16.71 11.96
N ILE A 159 1.45 -15.60 12.34
CA ILE A 159 1.21 -14.28 11.72
C ILE A 159 1.45 -14.33 10.20
N GLU A 160 2.45 -15.10 9.75
CA GLU A 160 2.70 -15.34 8.30
C GLU A 160 1.48 -15.96 7.61
N ASN A 161 0.90 -17.01 8.22
CA ASN A 161 -0.29 -17.65 7.64
C ASN A 161 -1.47 -16.69 7.50
N VAL A 162 -1.62 -15.77 8.44
CA VAL A 162 -2.66 -14.75 8.37
C VAL A 162 -2.38 -13.76 7.24
N LEU A 163 -1.16 -13.23 7.17
CA LEU A 163 -0.74 -12.24 6.18
C LEU A 163 -0.77 -12.77 4.73
N THR A 164 -0.53 -14.08 4.56
CA THR A 164 -0.50 -14.74 3.25
C THR A 164 -1.80 -15.44 2.88
N MET A 165 -2.85 -15.35 3.73
CA MET A 165 -4.12 -16.05 3.52
C MET A 165 -3.97 -17.59 3.42
N THR A 166 -3.04 -18.14 4.21
CA THR A 166 -2.76 -19.59 4.23
C THR A 166 -3.05 -20.23 5.58
N GLY A 167 -3.97 -19.67 6.35
CA GLY A 167 -4.35 -20.15 7.68
C GLY A 167 -5.20 -21.42 7.69
N GLY A 168 -5.51 -21.99 6.54
CA GLY A 168 -6.18 -23.30 6.41
C GLY A 168 -7.62 -23.37 6.90
N LEU A 169 -8.19 -22.28 7.43
CA LEU A 169 -9.57 -22.23 7.89
C LEU A 169 -10.56 -22.08 6.72
N GLU A 170 -11.71 -22.72 6.82
CA GLU A 170 -12.84 -22.43 5.94
C GLU A 170 -13.13 -20.93 5.93
N SER A 171 -13.24 -20.37 4.72
CA SER A 171 -13.44 -18.92 4.54
C SER A 171 -14.82 -18.47 5.01
N ILE A 172 -14.84 -17.41 5.81
CA ILE A 172 -16.10 -16.72 6.18
C ILE A 172 -16.67 -15.94 4.99
N ASP A 173 -15.89 -15.70 3.95
CA ASP A 173 -16.34 -14.95 2.76
C ASP A 173 -17.45 -15.70 2.00
N ASN A 174 -17.65 -17.00 2.28
CA ASN A 174 -18.77 -17.79 1.80
C ASN A 174 -20.08 -17.52 2.59
N ASN A 175 -20.01 -16.93 3.77
CA ASN A 175 -21.15 -16.61 4.63
C ASN A 175 -20.93 -15.33 5.46
N TYR A 176 -20.84 -14.21 4.81
CA TYR A 176 -20.69 -12.91 5.48
C TYR A 176 -21.77 -12.59 6.51
N ASN A 177 -23.03 -12.99 6.23
CA ASN A 177 -24.13 -12.67 7.13
C ASN A 177 -23.93 -13.30 8.51
N GLY A 178 -23.51 -14.57 8.58
CA GLY A 178 -23.20 -15.23 9.84
C GLY A 178 -22.08 -14.55 10.60
N TYR A 179 -21.04 -14.15 9.90
CA TYR A 179 -19.89 -13.45 10.48
C TYR A 179 -20.29 -12.10 11.08
N PHE A 180 -20.92 -11.23 10.30
CA PHE A 180 -21.29 -9.88 10.75
C PHE A 180 -22.44 -9.86 11.76
N SER A 181 -23.24 -10.94 11.85
CA SER A 181 -24.30 -11.08 12.85
C SER A 181 -23.79 -11.68 14.17
N SER A 182 -22.56 -12.19 14.20
CA SER A 182 -21.98 -12.75 15.43
C SER A 182 -21.61 -11.67 16.44
N SER A 183 -21.58 -12.03 17.71
CA SER A 183 -21.18 -11.12 18.80
C SER A 183 -19.67 -10.92 18.88
N ASP A 184 -18.89 -11.83 18.30
CA ASP A 184 -17.42 -11.82 18.28
C ASP A 184 -16.94 -12.37 16.94
N TRP A 185 -16.39 -11.49 16.10
CA TRP A 185 -15.98 -11.87 14.75
C TRP A 185 -14.77 -12.79 14.74
N LEU A 186 -13.85 -12.61 15.69
CA LEU A 186 -12.68 -13.48 15.78
C LEU A 186 -13.06 -14.89 16.21
N ARG A 187 -13.90 -15.01 17.23
CA ARG A 187 -14.40 -16.32 17.69
C ARG A 187 -15.12 -17.05 16.55
N TYR A 188 -16.02 -16.35 15.85
CA TYR A 188 -16.75 -16.92 14.71
C TYR A 188 -15.80 -17.44 13.63
N ALA A 189 -14.71 -16.71 13.33
CA ALA A 189 -13.73 -17.13 12.33
C ALA A 189 -12.90 -18.33 12.80
N LEU A 190 -12.47 -18.35 14.07
CA LEU A 190 -11.69 -19.45 14.63
C LEU A 190 -12.52 -20.74 14.84
N ASP A 191 -13.84 -20.63 14.99
CA ASP A 191 -14.74 -21.79 15.09
C ASP A 191 -14.93 -22.51 13.73
N LYS A 192 -14.53 -21.88 12.60
CA LYS A 192 -14.59 -22.52 11.29
C LYS A 192 -13.68 -23.75 11.22
N PRO A 193 -14.08 -24.81 10.46
CA PRO A 193 -13.24 -25.97 10.25
C PRO A 193 -11.86 -25.62 9.67
N LEU A 194 -10.85 -26.40 10.07
CA LEU A 194 -9.55 -26.42 9.40
C LEU A 194 -9.66 -27.37 8.20
N THR A 195 -9.70 -26.83 6.99
CA THR A 195 -9.93 -27.56 5.74
C THR A 195 -8.66 -27.87 4.97
N ASP A 196 -7.63 -27.05 5.16
CA ASP A 196 -6.35 -27.18 4.45
C ASP A 196 -5.18 -27.19 5.45
N GLN A 197 -4.04 -27.74 5.03
CA GLN A 197 -2.81 -27.67 5.82
C GLN A 197 -2.33 -26.21 5.89
N LEU A 198 -1.88 -25.77 7.07
CA LEU A 198 -1.32 -24.42 7.28
C LEU A 198 -0.15 -24.18 6.30
N GLY A 199 -0.15 -23.01 5.69
CA GLY A 199 0.88 -22.58 4.75
C GLY A 199 0.81 -23.19 3.35
N SER A 200 -0.10 -24.16 3.08
CA SER A 200 -0.08 -24.93 1.83
C SER A 200 -0.89 -24.33 0.68
N LYS A 201 -1.93 -23.56 0.99
CA LYS A 201 -2.90 -23.09 0.00
C LYS A 201 -3.41 -21.70 0.33
N PHE A 202 -3.49 -20.87 -0.69
CA PHE A 202 -4.18 -19.59 -0.62
C PHE A 202 -5.69 -19.79 -0.54
N VAL A 203 -6.29 -19.29 0.55
CA VAL A 203 -7.74 -19.23 0.72
C VAL A 203 -8.08 -17.86 1.28
N TYR A 204 -8.57 -16.98 0.40
CA TYR A 204 -8.95 -15.63 0.83
C TYR A 204 -9.99 -15.69 1.95
N ASN A 205 -9.70 -15.06 3.09
CA ASN A 205 -10.51 -15.17 4.29
C ASN A 205 -10.47 -13.89 5.12
N THR A 206 -11.55 -13.13 5.09
CA THR A 206 -11.69 -11.88 5.84
C THR A 206 -11.65 -12.10 7.35
N GLY A 207 -12.20 -13.23 7.83
CA GLY A 207 -12.18 -13.58 9.26
C GLY A 207 -10.77 -13.85 9.79
N LEU A 208 -9.89 -14.41 8.95
CA LEU A 208 -8.52 -14.69 9.36
C LEU A 208 -7.77 -13.41 9.75
N THR A 209 -7.99 -12.30 9.05
CA THR A 209 -7.32 -11.02 9.35
C THR A 209 -7.83 -10.36 10.63
N GLN A 210 -8.94 -10.83 11.21
CA GLN A 210 -9.39 -10.36 12.53
C GLN A 210 -8.39 -10.69 13.64
N ILE A 211 -7.60 -11.77 13.46
CA ILE A 211 -6.49 -12.13 14.35
C ILE A 211 -5.52 -10.96 14.51
N LEU A 212 -5.16 -10.26 13.41
CA LEU A 212 -4.21 -9.14 13.47
C LEU A 212 -4.74 -7.98 14.31
N SER A 213 -6.04 -7.68 14.17
CA SER A 213 -6.67 -6.62 14.95
C SER A 213 -6.69 -6.94 16.45
N ALA A 214 -7.03 -8.17 16.81
CA ALA A 214 -7.00 -8.62 18.20
C ALA A 214 -5.57 -8.62 18.77
N VAL A 215 -4.60 -9.14 18.02
CA VAL A 215 -3.18 -9.15 18.43
C VAL A 215 -2.67 -7.73 18.68
N ILE A 216 -2.93 -6.79 17.77
CA ILE A 216 -2.51 -5.39 17.94
C ILE A 216 -3.15 -4.79 19.18
N SER A 217 -4.44 -5.02 19.39
CA SER A 217 -5.14 -4.48 20.57
C SER A 217 -4.59 -5.05 21.86
N GLU A 218 -4.43 -6.37 21.95
CA GLU A 218 -3.95 -7.06 23.14
C GLU A 218 -2.51 -6.65 23.48
N LYS A 219 -1.60 -6.70 22.51
CA LYS A 219 -0.18 -6.47 22.77
C LYS A 219 0.20 -5.00 22.95
N SER A 220 -0.55 -4.08 22.35
CA SER A 220 -0.28 -2.64 22.52
C SER A 220 -1.00 -2.01 23.71
N GLY A 221 -2.02 -2.66 24.25
CA GLY A 221 -2.95 -2.07 25.23
C GLY A 221 -3.80 -0.93 24.67
N MET A 222 -3.78 -0.72 23.34
CA MET A 222 -4.57 0.28 22.63
C MET A 222 -5.56 -0.42 21.71
N LYS A 223 -6.76 0.13 21.52
CA LYS A 223 -7.64 -0.36 20.45
C LYS A 223 -6.94 -0.19 19.09
N THR A 224 -7.22 -1.09 18.15
CA THR A 224 -6.57 -1.10 16.82
C THR A 224 -6.60 0.26 16.12
N LYS A 225 -7.74 0.98 16.20
CA LYS A 225 -7.84 2.32 15.64
C LYS A 225 -6.92 3.33 16.33
N GLU A 226 -6.80 3.27 17.66
CA GLU A 226 -5.92 4.15 18.43
C GLU A 226 -4.45 3.91 18.09
N PHE A 227 -4.06 2.63 17.93
CA PHE A 227 -2.73 2.25 17.46
C PHE A 227 -2.47 2.76 16.04
N ALA A 228 -3.42 2.55 15.13
CA ALA A 228 -3.33 3.04 13.77
C ALA A 228 -3.27 4.57 13.68
N ASP A 229 -4.07 5.27 14.46
CA ASP A 229 -4.04 6.73 14.53
C ASP A 229 -2.66 7.23 15.02
N LYS A 230 -2.10 6.59 16.04
CA LYS A 230 -0.82 7.01 16.63
C LYS A 230 0.35 6.80 15.68
N TYR A 231 0.44 5.64 15.05
CA TYR A 231 1.66 5.22 14.36
C TYR A 231 1.59 5.33 12.83
N LEU A 232 0.39 5.48 12.25
CA LEU A 232 0.20 5.53 10.81
C LEU A 232 -0.62 6.74 10.36
N PHE A 233 -1.86 6.90 10.82
CA PHE A 233 -2.77 7.87 10.22
C PHE A 233 -2.45 9.32 10.56
N LYS A 234 -2.18 9.65 11.83
CA LYS A 234 -1.80 11.03 12.21
C LYS A 234 -0.49 11.48 11.56
N PRO A 235 0.59 10.66 11.51
CA PRO A 235 1.78 11.02 10.76
C PRO A 235 1.51 11.32 9.27
N LEU A 236 0.57 10.61 8.65
CA LEU A 236 0.12 10.86 7.27
C LEU A 236 -0.85 12.05 7.14
N ASN A 237 -1.21 12.69 8.24
CA ASN A 237 -2.30 13.67 8.30
C ASN A 237 -3.60 13.10 7.67
N ILE A 238 -3.99 11.92 8.13
CA ILE A 238 -5.24 11.22 7.79
C ILE A 238 -6.14 11.23 9.02
N GLU A 239 -7.39 11.67 8.86
CA GLU A 239 -8.42 11.58 9.88
C GLU A 239 -9.34 10.39 9.58
N VAL A 240 -9.32 9.35 10.43
CA VAL A 240 -10.23 8.22 10.32
C VAL A 240 -11.49 8.50 11.13
N LYS A 241 -12.56 8.92 10.45
CA LYS A 241 -13.85 9.24 11.10
C LYS A 241 -14.63 8.00 11.52
N ARG A 242 -14.45 6.89 10.79
CA ARG A 242 -15.16 5.64 11.05
C ARG A 242 -14.29 4.44 10.71
N TRP A 243 -14.31 3.48 11.62
CA TRP A 243 -13.84 2.11 11.42
C TRP A 243 -14.80 1.19 12.19
N ASP A 244 -15.45 0.28 11.51
CA ASP A 244 -16.46 -0.58 12.12
C ASP A 244 -15.78 -1.60 13.06
N MET A 245 -16.48 -1.96 14.15
CA MET A 245 -16.03 -2.96 15.11
C MET A 245 -17.13 -3.98 15.35
N ASP A 246 -16.77 -5.14 15.86
CA ASP A 246 -17.73 -6.13 16.33
C ASP A 246 -18.37 -5.74 17.68
N PRO A 247 -19.42 -6.44 18.10
CA PRO A 247 -20.04 -6.20 19.42
C PRO A 247 -19.10 -6.47 20.60
N ALA A 248 -18.04 -7.29 20.43
CA ALA A 248 -17.01 -7.52 21.45
C ALA A 248 -16.03 -6.31 21.56
N GLY A 249 -16.10 -5.34 20.63
CA GLY A 249 -15.31 -4.11 20.65
C GLY A 249 -13.97 -4.20 19.91
N CYS A 250 -13.78 -5.25 19.10
CA CYS A 250 -12.60 -5.41 18.25
C CYS A 250 -12.87 -4.80 16.87
N TYR A 251 -11.99 -3.91 16.40
CA TYR A 251 -12.09 -3.30 15.07
C TYR A 251 -11.90 -4.32 13.97
N GLY A 252 -12.59 -4.12 12.84
CA GLY A 252 -12.52 -5.04 11.70
C GLY A 252 -11.10 -5.13 11.12
N GLY A 253 -10.47 -6.30 11.24
CA GLY A 253 -9.12 -6.54 10.70
C GLY A 253 -9.10 -6.71 9.18
N GLY A 254 -10.25 -7.02 8.57
CA GLY A 254 -10.33 -7.27 7.12
C GLY A 254 -11.26 -6.33 6.36
N THR A 255 -11.97 -5.45 7.05
CA THR A 255 -12.99 -4.56 6.47
C THR A 255 -13.39 -3.46 7.47
N GLY A 256 -14.29 -2.58 7.06
CA GLY A 256 -14.95 -1.62 7.95
C GLY A 256 -14.21 -0.28 8.11
N LEU A 257 -13.05 -0.09 7.53
CA LEU A 257 -12.34 1.19 7.51
C LEU A 257 -12.98 2.13 6.47
N TYR A 258 -13.08 3.43 6.82
CA TYR A 258 -13.58 4.49 5.93
C TYR A 258 -12.49 5.54 5.71
N LEU A 259 -12.15 5.78 4.44
CA LEU A 259 -11.16 6.76 4.02
C LEU A 259 -11.70 7.64 2.88
N THR A 260 -11.11 8.83 2.72
CA THR A 260 -11.26 9.60 1.49
C THR A 260 -10.35 9.03 0.39
N ALA A 261 -10.63 9.35 -0.87
CA ALA A 261 -9.76 8.96 -1.97
C ALA A 261 -8.34 9.54 -1.81
N ARG A 262 -8.22 10.76 -1.28
CA ARG A 262 -6.91 11.39 -1.02
C ARG A 262 -6.14 10.70 0.11
N ASP A 263 -6.83 10.18 1.12
CA ASP A 263 -6.19 9.38 2.19
C ASP A 263 -5.69 8.05 1.65
N MET A 264 -6.47 7.38 0.79
CA MET A 264 -6.03 6.19 0.09
C MET A 264 -4.78 6.47 -0.77
N ALA A 265 -4.74 7.63 -1.44
CA ALA A 265 -3.57 8.03 -2.23
C ALA A 265 -2.32 8.24 -1.34
N LYS A 266 -2.46 8.84 -0.15
CA LYS A 266 -1.35 8.98 0.80
C LYS A 266 -0.82 7.61 1.25
N PHE A 267 -1.71 6.66 1.53
CA PHE A 267 -1.31 5.31 1.91
C PHE A 267 -0.57 4.59 0.76
N GLY A 268 -1.07 4.68 -0.48
CA GLY A 268 -0.36 4.16 -1.66
C GLY A 268 1.00 4.82 -1.88
N TYR A 269 1.08 6.14 -1.68
CA TYR A 269 2.33 6.91 -1.81
C TYR A 269 3.35 6.58 -0.72
N LEU A 270 2.91 6.25 0.50
CA LEU A 270 3.77 5.73 1.55
C LEU A 270 4.45 4.42 1.13
N TYR A 271 3.69 3.48 0.55
CA TYR A 271 4.25 2.22 0.03
C TYR A 271 5.14 2.41 -1.20
N LEU A 272 4.80 3.36 -2.08
CA LEU A 272 5.65 3.73 -3.22
C LEU A 272 7.03 4.24 -2.77
N ASN A 273 7.10 4.85 -1.58
CA ASN A 273 8.32 5.35 -0.97
C ASN A 273 8.83 4.42 0.16
N GLU A 274 8.61 3.10 0.03
CA GLU A 274 9.20 2.08 0.88
C GLU A 274 8.95 2.31 2.39
N GLY A 275 7.78 2.86 2.71
CA GLY A 275 7.37 3.15 4.09
C GLY A 275 7.93 4.44 4.68
N ASN A 276 8.70 5.20 3.91
CA ASN A 276 9.18 6.52 4.31
C ASN A 276 8.14 7.61 4.01
N TRP A 277 8.00 8.56 4.92
CA TRP A 277 7.13 9.72 4.79
C TRP A 277 7.83 10.97 5.29
N ASP A 278 8.20 11.84 4.37
CA ASP A 278 8.85 13.13 4.66
C ASP A 278 10.05 13.01 5.62
N GLY A 279 10.93 12.03 5.34
CA GLY A 279 12.11 11.73 6.14
C GLY A 279 11.86 10.86 7.39
N SER A 280 10.63 10.47 7.66
CA SER A 280 10.27 9.58 8.78
C SER A 280 9.91 8.18 8.28
N GLN A 281 10.62 7.15 8.76
CA GLN A 281 10.29 5.75 8.42
C GLN A 281 9.09 5.29 9.25
N LEU A 282 7.88 5.38 8.67
CA LEU A 282 6.64 4.99 9.35
C LEU A 282 6.44 3.47 9.35
N ILE A 283 6.74 2.82 8.23
CA ILE A 283 6.75 1.35 8.10
C ILE A 283 8.19 0.94 7.86
N PRO A 284 8.76 -0.06 8.56
CA PRO A 284 10.12 -0.53 8.26
C PRO A 284 10.29 -0.82 6.76
N GLU A 285 11.39 -0.38 6.17
CA GLU A 285 11.68 -0.54 4.74
C GLU A 285 11.62 -2.01 4.32
N GLU A 286 12.28 -2.88 5.09
CA GLU A 286 12.27 -4.32 4.86
C GLU A 286 10.86 -4.93 4.95
N TRP A 287 9.97 -4.36 5.79
CA TRP A 287 8.58 -4.79 5.86
C TRP A 287 7.76 -4.32 4.66
N ALA A 288 7.93 -3.07 4.25
CA ALA A 288 7.27 -2.53 3.07
C ALA A 288 7.63 -3.38 1.84
N ALA A 289 8.92 -3.67 1.63
CA ALA A 289 9.41 -4.53 0.57
C ALA A 289 8.86 -5.97 0.67
N ALA A 290 8.90 -6.59 1.87
CA ALA A 290 8.38 -7.94 2.08
C ALA A 290 6.88 -8.04 1.81
N SER A 291 6.11 -6.97 2.12
CA SER A 291 4.65 -6.95 1.95
C SER A 291 4.21 -7.02 0.49
N ILE A 292 5.02 -6.49 -0.42
CA ILE A 292 4.72 -6.39 -1.86
C ILE A 292 5.52 -7.41 -2.69
N THR A 293 6.23 -8.32 -2.03
CA THR A 293 6.93 -9.43 -2.67
C THR A 293 6.07 -10.68 -2.63
N ARG A 294 6.04 -11.45 -3.72
CA ARG A 294 5.32 -12.72 -3.82
C ARG A 294 5.64 -13.64 -2.64
N LYS A 295 4.59 -14.10 -1.98
CA LYS A 295 4.62 -15.14 -0.94
C LYS A 295 3.91 -16.40 -1.39
N ILE A 296 2.81 -16.25 -2.12
CA ILE A 296 2.00 -17.35 -2.63
C ILE A 296 1.30 -16.94 -3.93
N GLU A 297 1.01 -17.89 -4.78
CA GLU A 297 0.15 -17.71 -5.95
C GLU A 297 -1.32 -17.68 -5.49
N ALA A 298 -2.06 -16.65 -5.91
CA ALA A 298 -3.46 -16.45 -5.54
C ALA A 298 -4.43 -16.76 -6.68
N GLY A 299 -3.90 -17.00 -7.88
CA GLY A 299 -4.63 -17.33 -9.11
C GLY A 299 -3.74 -17.16 -10.33
N GLU A 300 -4.24 -17.50 -11.50
CA GLU A 300 -3.46 -17.41 -12.74
C GLU A 300 -2.99 -15.97 -12.98
N GLY A 301 -1.66 -15.77 -13.00
CA GLY A 301 -1.03 -14.47 -13.20
C GLY A 301 -1.20 -13.49 -12.05
N VAL A 302 -1.67 -13.94 -10.88
CA VAL A 302 -1.86 -13.10 -9.70
C VAL A 302 -1.20 -13.74 -8.50
N ASP A 303 -0.27 -13.00 -7.91
CA ASP A 303 0.41 -13.37 -6.69
C ASP A 303 -0.14 -12.60 -5.48
N TYR A 304 0.21 -13.07 -4.28
CA TYR A 304 -0.16 -12.41 -3.02
C TYR A 304 1.07 -12.28 -2.12
N GLY A 305 1.24 -11.09 -1.57
CA GLY A 305 2.25 -10.77 -0.57
C GLY A 305 1.66 -10.79 0.84
N TYR A 306 2.07 -9.86 1.69
CA TYR A 306 1.44 -9.65 2.99
C TYR A 306 0.23 -8.73 2.85
N LEU A 307 -0.92 -9.31 2.52
CA LEU A 307 -2.21 -8.64 2.32
C LEU A 307 -2.19 -7.61 1.16
N PHE A 308 -1.35 -7.83 0.16
CA PHE A 308 -1.31 -7.13 -1.11
C PHE A 308 -1.42 -8.09 -2.27
N TRP A 309 -2.20 -7.72 -3.27
CA TRP A 309 -2.27 -8.39 -4.57
C TRP A 309 -1.13 -7.91 -5.44
N ILE A 310 -0.51 -8.80 -6.18
CA ILE A 310 0.65 -8.53 -7.03
C ILE A 310 0.36 -9.10 -8.41
N SER A 311 0.54 -8.30 -9.44
CA SER A 311 0.37 -8.75 -10.83
C SER A 311 1.04 -7.76 -11.79
N ASP A 312 1.26 -8.20 -13.00
CA ASP A 312 1.72 -7.34 -14.07
C ASP A 312 0.54 -6.68 -14.80
N MET A 313 0.74 -5.47 -15.30
CA MET A 313 -0.20 -4.73 -16.14
C MET A 313 0.50 -4.25 -17.41
N GLU A 314 -0.15 -4.45 -18.56
CA GLU A 314 0.40 -4.08 -19.85
C GLU A 314 -0.07 -2.68 -20.30
N ASN A 315 0.88 -1.81 -20.61
CA ASN A 315 0.62 -0.64 -21.43
C ASN A 315 0.82 -1.03 -22.90
N LYS A 316 -0.28 -1.33 -23.58
CA LYS A 316 -0.30 -1.75 -24.99
C LYS A 316 0.20 -0.65 -25.93
N THR A 317 -0.03 0.61 -25.58
CA THR A 317 0.40 1.79 -26.35
C THR A 317 1.91 1.94 -26.34
N ALA A 318 2.54 1.85 -25.15
CA ALA A 318 3.99 1.93 -24.98
C ALA A 318 4.67 0.56 -25.21
N ARG A 319 3.92 -0.54 -25.36
CA ARG A 319 4.43 -1.92 -25.43
C ARG A 319 5.33 -2.27 -24.26
N LYS A 320 4.89 -1.87 -23.06
CA LYS A 320 5.63 -2.08 -21.82
C LYS A 320 4.73 -2.73 -20.77
N THR A 321 5.26 -3.75 -20.09
CA THR A 321 4.64 -4.36 -18.92
C THR A 321 5.21 -3.72 -17.67
N TYR A 322 4.34 -3.42 -16.70
CA TYR A 322 4.68 -2.85 -15.42
C TYR A 322 4.35 -3.84 -14.31
N HIS A 323 5.31 -4.08 -13.45
CA HIS A 323 5.03 -4.80 -12.21
C HIS A 323 4.23 -3.91 -11.25
N THR A 324 3.12 -4.43 -10.74
CA THR A 324 2.21 -3.65 -9.88
C THR A 324 1.87 -4.41 -8.61
N TYR A 325 1.63 -3.66 -7.54
CA TYR A 325 0.97 -4.19 -6.36
C TYR A 325 -0.21 -3.30 -5.98
N ARG A 326 -1.19 -3.92 -5.32
CA ARG A 326 -2.43 -3.21 -5.05
C ARG A 326 -3.15 -3.68 -3.78
N ALA A 327 -3.86 -2.74 -3.17
CA ALA A 327 -4.88 -3.01 -2.17
C ALA A 327 -6.24 -2.97 -2.86
N ASP A 328 -7.00 -4.06 -2.77
CA ASP A 328 -8.30 -4.22 -3.40
C ASP A 328 -9.41 -4.31 -2.36
N GLY A 329 -10.51 -3.62 -2.61
CA GLY A 329 -11.73 -3.67 -1.80
C GLY A 329 -12.96 -3.99 -2.65
N ALA A 330 -13.91 -4.68 -2.04
CA ALA A 330 -15.17 -5.05 -2.68
C ALA A 330 -15.85 -3.83 -3.31
N GLY A 331 -16.53 -4.05 -4.46
CA GLY A 331 -17.20 -2.99 -5.20
C GLY A 331 -16.29 -2.13 -6.07
N GLY A 332 -14.96 -2.38 -6.07
CA GLY A 332 -14.01 -1.70 -6.93
C GLY A 332 -13.19 -0.61 -6.26
N GLN A 333 -13.05 -0.66 -4.92
CA GLN A 333 -12.07 0.17 -4.20
C GLN A 333 -10.68 -0.29 -4.57
N LYS A 334 -9.80 0.60 -5.01
CA LYS A 334 -8.43 0.24 -5.40
C LYS A 334 -7.41 1.30 -5.02
N ILE A 335 -6.26 0.81 -4.57
CA ILE A 335 -5.01 1.56 -4.53
C ILE A 335 -4.02 0.73 -5.34
N VAL A 336 -3.66 1.17 -6.53
CA VAL A 336 -2.67 0.51 -7.38
C VAL A 336 -1.39 1.33 -7.38
N VAL A 337 -0.28 0.66 -7.13
CA VAL A 337 1.05 1.27 -7.14
C VAL A 337 1.87 0.65 -8.25
N ILE A 338 2.51 1.52 -9.02
CA ILE A 338 3.38 1.18 -10.16
C ILE A 338 4.75 1.80 -9.90
N PRO A 339 5.68 1.08 -9.23
CA PRO A 339 6.97 1.64 -8.82
C PRO A 339 7.80 2.17 -10.00
N GLU A 340 7.91 1.39 -11.07
CA GLU A 340 8.67 1.77 -12.26
C GLU A 340 8.15 3.04 -12.96
N ALA A 341 6.89 3.35 -12.73
CA ALA A 341 6.27 4.57 -13.23
C ALA A 341 6.20 5.68 -12.19
N ASN A 342 6.70 5.47 -10.96
CA ASN A 342 6.56 6.38 -9.83
C ASN A 342 5.12 6.91 -9.71
N MET A 343 4.13 5.97 -9.67
CA MET A 343 2.71 6.29 -9.86
C MET A 343 1.83 5.55 -8.85
N VAL A 344 0.80 6.26 -8.36
CA VAL A 344 -0.29 5.69 -7.56
C VAL A 344 -1.62 6.03 -8.23
N ILE A 345 -2.49 5.03 -8.36
CA ILE A 345 -3.85 5.18 -8.89
C ILE A 345 -4.83 4.80 -7.79
N VAL A 346 -5.83 5.63 -7.55
CA VAL A 346 -6.90 5.35 -6.59
C VAL A 346 -8.25 5.40 -7.28
N VAL A 347 -9.04 4.36 -7.03
CA VAL A 347 -10.47 4.33 -7.42
C VAL A 347 -11.31 4.09 -6.18
N THR A 348 -12.36 4.87 -6.00
CA THR A 348 -13.44 4.56 -5.06
C THR A 348 -14.73 4.30 -5.81
N ALA A 349 -15.53 3.36 -5.34
CA ALA A 349 -16.73 2.94 -6.06
C ALA A 349 -17.85 2.45 -5.12
N ASN A 350 -19.07 2.37 -5.64
CA ASN A 350 -20.25 1.84 -4.98
C ASN A 350 -20.35 0.32 -5.18
N ILE A 351 -20.35 -0.43 -4.09
CA ILE A 351 -20.50 -1.89 -4.13
C ILE A 351 -21.84 -2.35 -4.70
N ASN A 352 -22.89 -1.52 -4.55
CA ASN A 352 -24.25 -1.86 -4.98
C ASN A 352 -24.55 -1.51 -6.45
N ALA A 353 -23.58 -0.94 -7.17
CA ALA A 353 -23.70 -0.61 -8.58
C ALA A 353 -22.65 -1.35 -9.41
N ARG A 354 -22.93 -1.51 -10.70
CA ARG A 354 -22.03 -2.17 -11.66
C ARG A 354 -21.80 -1.25 -12.86
N SER A 355 -20.67 -1.41 -13.55
CA SER A 355 -20.47 -0.78 -14.84
C SER A 355 -21.50 -1.31 -15.85
N ARG A 356 -21.83 -0.50 -16.86
CA ARG A 356 -22.84 -0.86 -17.86
C ARG A 356 -22.40 -2.01 -18.76
N ASP A 357 -21.10 -2.17 -18.97
CA ASP A 357 -20.50 -3.24 -19.76
C ASP A 357 -20.04 -4.44 -18.94
N GLY A 358 -20.32 -4.43 -17.62
CA GLY A 358 -19.92 -5.47 -16.68
C GLY A 358 -18.41 -5.48 -16.37
N ALA A 359 -17.62 -4.54 -16.93
CA ALA A 359 -16.21 -4.43 -16.59
C ALA A 359 -16.03 -3.91 -15.15
N ASP A 360 -15.02 -4.39 -14.46
CA ASP A 360 -14.68 -3.91 -13.13
C ASP A 360 -13.69 -2.72 -13.18
N THR A 361 -13.38 -2.16 -12.03
CA THR A 361 -12.44 -1.04 -11.92
C THR A 361 -10.99 -1.44 -12.22
N GLN A 362 -10.65 -2.73 -12.19
CA GLN A 362 -9.37 -3.25 -12.64
C GLN A 362 -9.19 -3.02 -14.15
N ARG A 363 -10.19 -3.41 -14.95
CA ARG A 363 -10.19 -3.14 -16.39
C ARG A 363 -10.18 -1.65 -16.71
N LEU A 364 -10.85 -0.82 -15.91
CA LEU A 364 -10.79 0.63 -16.08
C LEU A 364 -9.34 1.13 -15.97
N ILE A 365 -8.58 0.61 -15.01
CA ILE A 365 -7.17 0.98 -14.83
C ILE A 365 -6.32 0.44 -15.98
N GLU A 366 -6.46 -0.84 -16.32
CA GLU A 366 -5.66 -1.53 -17.34
C GLU A 366 -5.89 -0.99 -18.75
N ASP A 367 -7.16 -0.81 -19.13
CA ASP A 367 -7.50 -0.43 -20.50
C ASP A 367 -7.44 1.08 -20.76
N TYR A 368 -7.44 1.91 -19.70
CA TYR A 368 -7.50 3.37 -19.87
C TYR A 368 -6.42 4.12 -19.12
N VAL A 369 -6.25 3.91 -17.79
CA VAL A 369 -5.37 4.77 -17.00
C VAL A 369 -3.91 4.47 -17.28
N ILE A 370 -3.51 3.19 -17.27
CA ILE A 370 -2.12 2.78 -17.51
C ILE A 370 -1.69 3.09 -18.95
N GLN A 371 -2.66 3.12 -19.90
CA GLN A 371 -2.40 3.48 -21.29
C GLN A 371 -2.02 4.97 -21.46
N ALA A 372 -2.20 5.80 -20.44
CA ALA A 372 -1.76 7.19 -20.45
C ALA A 372 -0.25 7.37 -20.14
N ILE A 373 0.45 6.36 -19.68
CA ILE A 373 1.89 6.44 -19.40
C ILE A 373 2.65 6.50 -20.74
N LYS A 374 3.46 7.57 -20.93
CA LYS A 374 4.31 7.79 -22.12
C LYS A 374 5.65 7.11 -21.97
#